data_9b50b0eb9e0f49a5329e0db27c6acb01
#
_entry.id   9b50b0eb9e0f49a5329e0db27c6acb01
#
_cell.length_a   1.000
_cell.length_b   1.000
_cell.length_c   1.000
_cell.angle_alpha   90.00
_cell.angle_beta   90.00
_cell.angle_gamma   90.00
#
_symmetry.space_group_name_H-M   'P 1'
#
loop_
_entity.id
_entity.type
_entity.pdbx_description
1 polymer ?
#
loop_
_entity_poly.entity_id
_entity_poly.type
_entity_poly.pdbx_seq_one_letter_code
_entity_poly.pdbx_strand_id
1 'polypeptide(L)'
;MIRMLICCGGGFSSSYLSVRMQKEIKNKHLEDYYQIDFQSFSLIEEKMDNYDVILCCPHLRISLEIFLKNHNSTIPFYLIPPRMYGKMELDEIVTDALDIIDLFKNRSANPVYFPGENNILTVKRYKAYHHVHKGF
;
A
#
# COMPACT_ATOMS: atom_id res chain seq x y z
N MET A 1 -14.88 3.18 -7.14
CA MET A 1 -13.62 2.46 -7.47
C MET A 1 -12.50 2.90 -6.56
N ILE A 2 -11.77 1.96 -5.99
CA ILE A 2 -10.60 2.26 -5.16
C ILE A 2 -9.36 2.26 -6.04
N ARG A 3 -8.63 3.35 -6.03
CA ARG A 3 -7.42 3.54 -6.83
C ARG A 3 -6.21 3.43 -5.93
N MET A 4 -5.38 2.42 -6.20
CA MET A 4 -4.19 2.10 -5.40
C MET A 4 -2.94 2.34 -6.23
N LEU A 5 -1.96 3.00 -5.63
CA LEU A 5 -0.66 3.21 -6.27
C LEU A 5 0.40 2.45 -5.50
N ILE A 6 1.15 1.60 -6.20
CA ILE A 6 2.29 0.88 -5.61
C ILE A 6 3.56 1.63 -5.96
N CYS A 7 4.31 2.03 -4.93
CA CYS A 7 5.55 2.77 -5.09
C CYS A 7 6.77 1.97 -4.64
N CYS A 8 7.84 2.12 -5.39
CA CYS A 8 9.12 1.52 -5.06
C CYS A 8 10.24 2.48 -5.47
N GLY A 9 11.46 2.17 -5.09
CA GLY A 9 12.63 2.96 -5.42
C GLY A 9 13.12 2.84 -6.86
N GLY A 10 12.30 2.27 -7.76
CA GLY A 10 12.63 2.14 -9.16
C GLY A 10 13.06 0.75 -9.60
N GLY A 11 12.75 -0.29 -8.83
CA GLY A 11 13.09 -1.65 -9.18
C GLY A 11 12.13 -2.29 -10.19
N PHE A 12 12.65 -3.14 -11.05
CA PHE A 12 11.85 -3.85 -12.05
C PHE A 12 10.82 -4.78 -11.42
N SER A 13 11.12 -5.35 -10.25
CA SER A 13 10.23 -6.30 -9.59
C SER A 13 8.86 -5.70 -9.25
N SER A 14 8.83 -4.44 -8.77
CA SER A 14 7.56 -3.77 -8.45
C SER A 14 6.71 -3.53 -9.68
N SER A 15 7.34 -3.16 -10.80
CA SER A 15 6.65 -2.97 -12.08
C SER A 15 6.02 -4.28 -12.55
N TYR A 16 6.77 -5.38 -12.48
CA TYR A 16 6.27 -6.71 -12.83
C TYR A 16 5.08 -7.12 -11.96
N LEU A 17 5.20 -6.89 -10.64
CA LEU A 17 4.15 -7.24 -9.69
C LEU A 17 2.87 -6.44 -9.94
N SER A 18 3.00 -5.16 -10.27
CA SER A 18 1.85 -4.33 -10.61
C SER A 18 1.11 -4.87 -11.84
N VAL A 19 1.85 -5.24 -12.90
CA VAL A 19 1.25 -5.84 -14.10
C VAL A 19 0.52 -7.14 -13.77
N ARG A 20 1.13 -7.99 -12.93
CA ARG A 20 0.52 -9.24 -12.49
C ARG A 20 -0.79 -9.00 -11.76
N MET A 21 -0.81 -8.03 -10.85
CA MET A 21 -2.00 -7.71 -10.08
C MET A 21 -3.10 -7.10 -10.96
N GLN A 22 -2.73 -6.29 -11.94
CA GLN A 22 -3.68 -5.76 -12.92
C GLN A 22 -4.35 -6.88 -13.71
N LYS A 23 -3.59 -7.90 -14.10
CA LYS A 23 -4.14 -9.07 -14.77
C LYS A 23 -5.09 -9.87 -13.88
N GLU A 24 -4.76 -10.02 -12.59
CA GLU A 24 -5.66 -10.69 -11.65
C GLU A 24 -6.98 -9.94 -11.50
N ILE A 25 -6.93 -8.61 -11.40
CA ILE A 25 -8.13 -7.79 -11.31
C ILE A 25 -9.02 -8.04 -12.52
N LYS A 26 -8.43 -8.04 -13.73
CA LYS A 26 -9.16 -8.28 -14.95
C LYS A 26 -9.75 -9.69 -15.00
N ASN A 27 -8.96 -10.69 -14.63
CA ASN A 27 -9.41 -12.09 -14.66
C ASN A 27 -10.52 -12.38 -13.67
N LYS A 28 -10.56 -11.64 -12.55
CA LYS A 28 -11.59 -11.79 -11.53
C LYS A 28 -12.77 -10.85 -11.73
N HIS A 29 -12.78 -10.10 -12.83
CA HIS A 29 -13.84 -9.12 -13.15
C HIS A 29 -14.01 -8.04 -12.07
N LEU A 30 -12.89 -7.51 -11.55
CA LEU A 30 -12.88 -6.51 -10.49
C LEU A 30 -12.50 -5.11 -10.98
N GLU A 31 -12.42 -4.90 -12.31
CA GLU A 31 -11.98 -3.63 -12.88
C GLU A 31 -12.86 -2.45 -12.46
N ASP A 32 -14.15 -2.69 -12.19
CA ASP A 32 -15.06 -1.65 -11.77
C ASP A 32 -14.88 -1.26 -10.30
N TYR A 33 -14.15 -2.07 -9.53
CA TYR A 33 -13.98 -1.88 -8.09
C TYR A 33 -12.59 -1.43 -7.71
N TYR A 34 -11.56 -1.88 -8.42
CA TYR A 34 -10.16 -1.65 -8.05
C TYR A 34 -9.32 -1.27 -9.26
N GLN A 35 -8.42 -0.30 -9.03
CA GLN A 35 -7.37 0.07 -9.99
C GLN A 35 -6.04 0.02 -9.25
N ILE A 36 -5.03 -0.61 -9.84
CA ILE A 36 -3.68 -0.68 -9.30
C ILE A 36 -2.72 -0.17 -10.36
N ASP A 37 -1.94 0.84 -10.01
CA ASP A 37 -0.89 1.39 -10.86
C ASP A 37 0.44 1.34 -10.13
N PHE A 38 1.52 1.53 -10.86
CA PHE A 38 2.88 1.56 -10.35
C PHE A 38 3.55 2.87 -10.72
N GLN A 39 4.29 3.44 -9.76
CA GLN A 39 5.15 4.61 -10.01
C GLN A 39 6.39 4.54 -9.15
N SER A 40 7.48 5.13 -9.63
CA SER A 40 8.64 5.38 -8.80
C SER A 40 8.30 6.36 -7.69
N PHE A 41 8.87 6.15 -6.50
CA PHE A 41 8.65 7.06 -5.37
C PHE A 41 9.09 8.48 -5.68
N SER A 42 10.06 8.68 -6.56
CA SER A 42 10.50 10.02 -6.96
C SER A 42 9.41 10.86 -7.64
N LEU A 43 8.37 10.22 -8.17
CA LEU A 43 7.25 10.90 -8.83
C LEU A 43 6.01 11.03 -7.95
N ILE A 44 6.11 10.64 -6.67
CA ILE A 44 4.94 10.51 -5.81
C ILE A 44 4.22 11.85 -5.59
N GLU A 45 4.97 12.94 -5.44
CA GLU A 45 4.40 14.25 -5.18
C GLU A 45 3.44 14.69 -6.30
N GLU A 46 3.77 14.36 -7.54
CA GLU A 46 2.97 14.72 -8.70
C GLU A 46 1.75 13.81 -8.89
N LYS A 47 1.81 12.58 -8.38
CA LYS A 47 0.83 11.54 -8.71
C LYS A 47 -0.11 11.19 -7.56
N MET A 48 0.29 11.42 -6.31
CA MET A 48 -0.44 10.89 -5.15
C MET A 48 -1.89 11.31 -5.07
N ASP A 49 -2.23 12.52 -5.50
CA ASP A 49 -3.60 13.05 -5.39
C ASP A 49 -4.60 12.34 -6.32
N ASN A 50 -4.09 11.55 -7.26
CA ASN A 50 -4.94 10.78 -8.18
C ASN A 50 -5.35 9.42 -7.60
N TYR A 51 -4.92 9.12 -6.37
CA TYR A 51 -5.12 7.81 -5.76
C TYR A 51 -5.78 7.92 -4.40
N ASP A 52 -6.38 6.81 -3.96
CA ASP A 52 -7.05 6.73 -2.66
C ASP A 52 -6.12 6.23 -1.57
N VAL A 53 -5.08 5.50 -1.95
CA VAL A 53 -4.06 4.98 -1.02
C VAL A 53 -2.76 4.75 -1.78
N ILE A 54 -1.64 4.99 -1.08
CA ILE A 54 -0.30 4.77 -1.63
C ILE A 54 0.34 3.61 -0.85
N LEU A 55 0.69 2.55 -1.57
CA LEU A 55 1.29 1.36 -0.98
C LEU A 55 2.77 1.34 -1.32
N CYS A 56 3.61 1.47 -0.29
CA CYS A 56 5.07 1.56 -0.47
C CYS A 56 5.74 0.24 -0.12
N CYS A 57 6.75 -0.15 -0.89
CA CYS A 57 7.54 -1.31 -0.53
C CYS A 57 8.33 -1.03 0.77
N PRO A 58 8.66 -2.09 1.54
CA PRO A 58 9.20 -1.89 2.91
C PRO A 58 10.54 -1.18 2.97
N HIS A 59 11.36 -1.27 1.92
CA HIS A 59 12.65 -0.58 1.91
C HIS A 59 12.55 0.93 1.64
N LEU A 60 11.36 1.46 1.41
CA LEU A 60 11.14 2.90 1.33
C LEU A 60 10.85 3.54 2.69
N ARG A 61 10.99 2.80 3.79
CA ARG A 61 10.63 3.26 5.13
C ARG A 61 11.22 4.63 5.48
N ILE A 62 12.52 4.78 5.30
CA ILE A 62 13.20 6.04 5.65
C ILE A 62 12.84 7.16 4.69
N SER A 63 12.80 6.88 3.39
CA SER A 63 12.41 7.87 2.38
C SER A 63 10.99 8.38 2.61
N LEU A 64 10.08 7.48 2.99
CA LEU A 64 8.70 7.84 3.28
C LEU A 64 8.60 8.73 4.51
N GLU A 65 9.34 8.41 5.58
CA GLU A 65 9.36 9.24 6.79
C GLU A 65 9.82 10.68 6.48
N ILE A 66 10.87 10.81 5.70
CA ILE A 66 11.38 12.13 5.30
C ILE A 66 10.36 12.88 4.45
N PHE A 67 9.75 12.19 3.48
CA PHE A 67 8.76 12.80 2.61
C PHE A 67 7.57 13.34 3.43
N LEU A 68 7.04 12.56 4.35
CA LEU A 68 5.85 12.92 5.12
C LEU A 68 6.13 14.01 6.18
N LYS A 69 7.38 14.18 6.60
CA LYS A 69 7.76 15.32 7.45
C LYS A 69 7.66 16.64 6.71
N ASN A 70 7.84 16.62 5.40
CA ASN A 70 7.88 17.83 4.56
C ASN A 70 6.59 18.04 3.77
N HIS A 71 5.65 17.10 3.83
CA HIS A 71 4.40 17.17 3.06
C HIS A 71 3.23 16.75 3.93
N ASN A 72 2.21 17.60 4.00
CA ASN A 72 0.95 17.24 4.64
C ASN A 72 0.07 16.57 3.58
N SER A 73 -0.04 15.24 3.65
CA SER A 73 -0.83 14.49 2.69
C SER A 73 -2.23 14.22 3.21
N THR A 74 -3.23 14.41 2.33
CA THR A 74 -4.60 13.99 2.59
C THR A 74 -4.86 12.56 2.13
N ILE A 75 -3.83 11.91 1.59
CA ILE A 75 -3.90 10.53 1.08
C ILE A 75 -3.10 9.63 2.03
N PRO A 76 -3.66 8.49 2.48
CA PRO A 76 -2.92 7.59 3.36
C PRO A 76 -1.78 6.89 2.63
N PHE A 77 -0.65 6.79 3.33
CA PHE A 77 0.52 6.03 2.90
C PHE A 77 0.68 4.82 3.80
N TYR A 78 1.03 3.69 3.22
CA TYR A 78 1.17 2.43 3.93
C TYR A 78 2.42 1.70 3.47
N LEU A 79 3.22 1.21 4.43
CA LEU A 79 4.38 0.36 4.14
C LEU A 79 3.91 -1.10 4.12
N ILE A 80 4.05 -1.76 2.98
CA ILE A 80 3.68 -3.17 2.85
C ILE A 80 4.66 -4.01 3.68
N PRO A 81 4.18 -4.93 4.55
CA PRO A 81 5.07 -5.82 5.27
C PRO A 81 5.97 -6.61 4.32
N PRO A 82 7.24 -6.88 4.70
CA PRO A 82 8.19 -7.51 3.78
C PRO A 82 7.71 -8.84 3.15
N ARG A 83 7.07 -9.69 3.93
CA ARG A 83 6.57 -10.97 3.40
C ARG A 83 5.37 -10.81 2.48
N MET A 84 4.51 -9.83 2.77
CA MET A 84 3.40 -9.51 1.87
C MET A 84 3.92 -8.95 0.55
N TYR A 85 4.93 -8.08 0.61
CA TYR A 85 5.55 -7.55 -0.59
C TYR A 85 6.19 -8.66 -1.43
N GLY A 86 6.84 -9.64 -0.79
CA GLY A 86 7.44 -10.76 -1.48
C GLY A 86 6.43 -11.64 -2.21
N LYS A 87 5.24 -11.81 -1.64
CA LYS A 87 4.19 -12.65 -2.24
C LYS A 87 3.25 -11.87 -3.15
N MET A 88 2.93 -10.64 -2.81
CA MET A 88 2.02 -9.74 -3.55
C MET A 88 0.74 -10.44 -4.00
N GLU A 89 0.04 -11.06 -3.05
CA GLU A 89 -1.25 -11.67 -3.30
C GLU A 89 -2.33 -10.58 -3.31
N LEU A 90 -3.09 -10.51 -4.40
CA LEU A 90 -4.06 -9.43 -4.62
C LEU A 90 -5.05 -9.27 -3.47
N ASP A 91 -5.69 -10.37 -3.04
CA ASP A 91 -6.72 -10.30 -2.01
C ASP A 91 -6.17 -9.78 -0.69
N GLU A 92 -4.95 -10.15 -0.33
CA GLU A 92 -4.31 -9.70 0.90
C GLU A 92 -3.94 -8.23 0.84
N ILE A 93 -3.40 -7.79 -0.28
CA ILE A 93 -3.01 -6.38 -0.48
C ILE A 93 -4.26 -5.47 -0.50
N VAL A 94 -5.30 -5.87 -1.22
CA VAL A 94 -6.54 -5.10 -1.30
C VAL A 94 -7.20 -4.98 0.08
N THR A 95 -7.23 -6.07 0.84
CA THR A 95 -7.82 -6.06 2.19
C THR A 95 -7.10 -5.09 3.10
N ASP A 96 -5.75 -5.13 3.12
CA ASP A 96 -4.97 -4.17 3.90
C ASP A 96 -5.23 -2.73 3.43
N ALA A 97 -5.26 -2.50 2.13
CA ALA A 97 -5.46 -1.16 1.57
C ALA A 97 -6.81 -0.56 2.01
N LEU A 98 -7.87 -1.34 1.96
CA LEU A 98 -9.20 -0.88 2.38
C LEU A 98 -9.22 -0.53 3.87
N ASP A 99 -8.60 -1.37 4.71
CA ASP A 99 -8.53 -1.13 6.15
C ASP A 99 -7.66 0.09 6.47
N ILE A 100 -6.59 0.31 5.72
CA ILE A 100 -5.72 1.48 5.89
C ILE A 100 -6.49 2.76 5.58
N ILE A 101 -7.30 2.77 4.53
CA ILE A 101 -8.13 3.93 4.19
C ILE A 101 -9.06 4.26 5.36
N ASP A 102 -9.71 3.25 5.94
CA ASP A 102 -10.61 3.45 7.08
C ASP A 102 -9.87 3.95 8.33
N LEU A 103 -8.71 3.37 8.63
CA LEU A 103 -7.91 3.83 9.77
C LEU A 103 -7.46 5.27 9.59
N PHE A 104 -7.09 5.66 8.39
CA PHE A 104 -6.66 7.03 8.12
C PHE A 104 -7.81 8.02 8.36
N LYS A 105 -9.01 7.69 7.90
CA LYS A 105 -10.19 8.55 8.12
C LYS A 105 -10.47 8.79 9.60
N ASN A 106 -10.18 7.81 10.44
CA ASN A 106 -10.48 7.89 11.87
C ASN A 106 -9.35 8.49 12.70
N ARG A 107 -8.10 8.38 12.26
CA ARG A 107 -6.92 8.78 13.05
C ARG A 107 -6.04 9.83 12.40
N SER A 108 -6.11 9.99 11.08
CA SER A 108 -5.34 10.97 10.29
C SER A 108 -3.82 10.91 10.46
N ALA A 109 -3.28 9.81 10.99
CA ALA A 109 -1.83 9.62 11.09
C ALA A 109 -1.26 9.10 9.77
N ASN A 110 -0.10 9.59 9.37
CA ASN A 110 0.56 9.19 8.14
C ASN A 110 2.07 9.06 8.36
N PRO A 111 2.72 7.93 8.02
CA PRO A 111 2.10 6.75 7.39
C PRO A 111 1.17 6.03 8.37
N VAL A 112 0.21 5.29 7.82
CA VAL A 112 -0.76 4.55 8.62
C VAL A 112 -0.16 3.20 9.01
N TYR A 113 -0.30 2.83 10.27
CA TYR A 113 0.13 1.52 10.77
C TYR A 113 -1.07 0.81 11.40
N PHE A 114 -1.13 -0.50 11.24
CA PHE A 114 -2.05 -1.32 12.02
C PHE A 114 -1.61 -1.34 13.49
N PRO A 115 -2.52 -1.59 14.43
CA PRO A 115 -2.16 -1.65 15.85
C PRO A 115 -1.02 -2.64 16.10
N GLY A 116 0.03 -2.17 16.79
CA GLY A 116 1.20 -2.99 17.10
C GLY A 116 2.21 -3.15 15.97
N GLU A 117 1.98 -2.54 14.81
CA GLU A 117 2.84 -2.72 13.63
C GLU A 117 3.60 -1.45 13.22
N ASN A 118 3.85 -0.57 14.15
CA ASN A 118 4.57 0.69 13.84
C ASN A 118 6.06 0.50 13.53
N ASN A 119 6.60 -0.70 13.67
CA ASN A 119 7.96 -1.04 13.22
C ASN A 119 7.87 -2.11 12.14
N ILE A 120 7.94 -1.70 10.87
CA ILE A 120 7.79 -2.60 9.74
C ILE A 120 8.81 -3.74 9.72
N LEU A 121 9.99 -3.53 10.31
CA LEU A 121 11.05 -4.53 10.33
C LEU A 121 10.67 -5.75 11.19
N THR A 122 9.71 -5.60 12.10
CA THR A 122 9.25 -6.69 12.98
C THR A 122 7.95 -7.33 12.50
N VAL A 123 7.33 -6.79 11.44
CA VAL A 123 6.07 -7.34 10.91
C VAL A 123 6.39 -8.53 10.02
N LYS A 124 5.93 -9.72 10.42
CA LYS A 124 6.25 -10.98 9.74
C LYS A 124 5.08 -11.64 9.03
N ARG A 125 3.90 -11.06 9.11
CA ARG A 125 2.74 -11.65 8.44
C ARG A 125 2.86 -11.52 6.91
N TYR A 126 2.30 -12.51 6.20
CA TYR A 126 2.21 -12.50 4.75
C TYR A 126 0.77 -12.39 4.25
N LYS A 127 -0.18 -12.37 5.18
CA LYS A 127 -1.61 -12.17 4.90
C LYS A 127 -2.07 -10.82 5.46
N ALA A 128 -3.22 -10.34 4.99
CA ALA A 128 -3.81 -9.10 5.47
C ALA A 128 -4.00 -9.13 6.99
N TYR A 129 -3.85 -7.98 7.63
CA TYR A 129 -4.03 -7.85 9.06
C TYR A 129 -5.40 -8.41 9.50
N HIS A 130 -6.44 -8.07 8.74
CA HIS A 130 -7.81 -8.53 9.01
C HIS A 130 -7.92 -10.06 9.01
N HIS A 131 -7.14 -10.75 8.19
CA HIS A 131 -7.19 -12.20 8.06
C HIS A 131 -6.46 -12.94 9.18
N VAL A 132 -5.52 -12.28 9.87
CA VAL A 132 -4.78 -12.90 10.99
C VAL A 132 -5.21 -12.39 12.36
N HIS A 133 -5.95 -11.27 12.43
CA HIS A 133 -6.43 -10.69 13.69
C HIS A 133 -7.96 -10.63 13.65
N LYS A 134 -8.59 -11.68 14.18
CA LYS A 134 -10.04 -11.75 14.26
C LYS A 134 -10.57 -10.68 15.21
N GLY A 135 -11.69 -10.06 14.86
CA GLY A 135 -12.28 -9.02 15.67
C GLY A 135 -11.77 -7.61 15.41
N PHE A 136 -10.88 -7.45 14.44
CA PHE A 136 -10.40 -6.14 13.99
C PHE A 136 -11.50 -5.35 13.27
#